data_c970067455134d7bfdde1bc0d99a8804
#
_entry.id   c970067455134d7bfdde1bc0d99a8804
#
_cell.length_a   1.000
_cell.length_b   1.000
_cell.length_c   1.000
_cell.angle_alpha   90.00
_cell.angle_beta   90.00
_cell.angle_gamma   90.00
#
_symmetry.space_group_name_H-M   'P 1'
#
loop_
_entity.id
_entity.type
_entity.pdbx_description
1 polymer ?
#
loop_
_entity_poly.entity_id
_entity_poly.type
_entity_poly.pdbx_seq_one_letter_code
_entity_poly.pdbx_strand_id
1 'polypeptide(L)'
;MENRYHGAWTVPLSHCDDTARLSVQGALSQFMDIAALHAEQIGVGGEAMAQRGLFWLTVRSRIRLYARPAMMQTVTLETWPGAVENLRCERFYTMKHGQTLLAEARTQWAVLDLAGKRPVPVAPVYPPELILPEETVCDGAYAPLRGVPEDEVCRYTVRSVDLDLGCHMNNVAYVWMLLGTFPSAELHRIREMETHYRRPCFEGEMLSIRRRRTEDGWQLAAVKESGETAVAALLRTAADAAAGAAENP
;
A
#
# COMPACT_ATOMS: atom_id res chain seq x y z
N MET A 1 -17.24 -3.07 21.14
CA MET A 1 -15.89 -2.71 20.63
C MET A 1 -16.06 -1.87 19.37
N GLU A 2 -15.31 -0.78 19.26
CA GLU A 2 -15.42 0.10 18.09
C GLU A 2 -14.78 -0.62 16.88
N ASN A 3 -15.57 -0.84 15.84
CA ASN A 3 -15.17 -1.60 14.66
C ASN A 3 -14.61 -0.73 13.52
N ARG A 4 -14.49 0.58 13.77
CA ARG A 4 -13.98 1.57 12.81
C ARG A 4 -13.13 2.61 13.57
N TYR A 5 -11.96 2.89 13.04
CA TYR A 5 -11.11 3.98 13.50
C TYR A 5 -11.47 5.27 12.75
N HIS A 6 -11.52 6.37 13.49
CA HIS A 6 -11.64 7.72 12.95
C HIS A 6 -10.58 8.61 13.56
N GLY A 7 -9.92 9.42 12.74
CA GLY A 7 -8.91 10.35 13.23
C GLY A 7 -8.71 11.54 12.33
N ALA A 8 -8.47 12.71 12.90
CA ALA A 8 -8.00 13.86 12.16
C ALA A 8 -6.47 13.73 11.96
N TRP A 9 -5.99 14.08 10.80
CA TRP A 9 -4.57 14.05 10.44
C TRP A 9 -4.20 15.29 9.63
N THR A 10 -3.13 15.95 10.03
CA THR A 10 -2.56 17.08 9.27
C THR A 10 -1.41 16.59 8.43
N VAL A 11 -1.49 16.79 7.12
CA VAL A 11 -0.49 16.32 6.14
C VAL A 11 0.89 16.91 6.44
N PRO A 12 1.87 16.10 6.87
CA PRO A 12 3.20 16.62 7.20
C PRO A 12 4.05 16.80 5.94
N LEU A 13 5.04 17.68 6.01
CA LEU A 13 5.99 17.91 4.92
C LEU A 13 6.65 16.61 4.42
N SER A 14 7.00 15.70 5.32
CA SER A 14 7.68 14.44 4.99
C SER A 14 6.85 13.47 4.13
N HIS A 15 5.54 13.68 4.02
CA HIS A 15 4.64 12.88 3.20
C HIS A 15 4.27 13.58 1.87
N CYS A 16 4.81 14.78 1.63
CA CYS A 16 4.53 15.55 0.43
C CYS A 16 5.57 15.32 -0.67
N ASP A 17 5.15 15.56 -1.90
CA ASP A 17 6.02 15.64 -3.06
C ASP A 17 6.53 17.07 -3.30
N ASP A 18 7.26 17.27 -4.40
CA ASP A 18 7.86 18.55 -4.83
C ASP A 18 6.83 19.64 -5.17
N THR A 19 5.53 19.30 -5.26
CA THR A 19 4.42 20.25 -5.42
C THR A 19 3.74 20.61 -4.10
N ALA A 20 4.34 20.24 -2.95
CA ALA A 20 3.76 20.39 -1.62
C ALA A 20 2.36 19.72 -1.48
N ARG A 21 2.15 18.60 -2.17
CA ARG A 21 0.95 17.78 -2.12
C ARG A 21 1.27 16.40 -1.58
N LEU A 22 0.30 15.79 -0.89
CA LEU A 22 0.43 14.42 -0.39
C LEU A 22 0.84 13.48 -1.53
N SER A 23 1.95 12.78 -1.36
CA SER A 23 2.45 11.79 -2.31
C SER A 23 1.70 10.46 -2.19
N VAL A 24 1.79 9.61 -3.21
CA VAL A 24 1.18 8.26 -3.20
C VAL A 24 1.73 7.43 -2.04
N GLN A 25 3.04 7.42 -1.87
CA GLN A 25 3.72 6.69 -0.81
C GLN A 25 3.40 7.26 0.58
N GLY A 26 3.27 8.59 0.71
CA GLY A 26 2.86 9.24 1.95
C GLY A 26 1.43 8.87 2.34
N ALA A 27 0.51 8.80 1.38
CA ALA A 27 -0.85 8.36 1.60
C ALA A 27 -0.92 6.89 2.05
N LEU A 28 -0.15 6.01 1.38
CA LEU A 28 -0.08 4.59 1.76
C LEU A 28 0.53 4.42 3.16
N SER A 29 1.62 5.13 3.47
CA SER A 29 2.24 5.12 4.81
C SER A 29 1.20 5.44 5.87
N GLN A 30 0.47 6.54 5.69
CA GLN A 30 -0.53 6.97 6.66
C GLN A 30 -1.70 5.98 6.80
N PHE A 31 -2.13 5.33 5.71
CA PHE A 31 -3.14 4.29 5.79
C PHE A 31 -2.65 3.06 6.57
N MET A 32 -1.38 2.69 6.42
CA MET A 32 -0.79 1.59 7.21
C MET A 32 -0.68 1.95 8.69
N ASP A 33 -0.34 3.20 9.01
CA ASP A 33 -0.22 3.68 10.40
C ASP A 33 -1.57 3.64 11.13
N ILE A 34 -2.66 4.14 10.51
CA ILE A 34 -3.99 4.08 11.13
C ILE A 34 -4.53 2.64 11.22
N ALA A 35 -4.11 1.75 10.31
CA ALA A 35 -4.43 0.33 10.42
C ALA A 35 -3.77 -0.29 11.66
N ALA A 36 -2.50 0.04 11.93
CA ALA A 36 -1.78 -0.40 13.11
C ALA A 36 -2.43 0.15 14.40
N LEU A 37 -2.74 1.45 14.44
CA LEU A 37 -3.44 2.07 15.57
C LEU A 37 -4.78 1.39 15.88
N HIS A 38 -5.60 1.15 14.84
CA HIS A 38 -6.88 0.45 15.04
C HIS A 38 -6.68 -1.00 15.49
N ALA A 39 -5.68 -1.71 14.93
CA ALA A 39 -5.38 -3.08 15.34
C ALA A 39 -5.00 -3.16 16.82
N GLU A 40 -4.22 -2.19 17.33
CA GLU A 40 -3.93 -2.08 18.79
C GLU A 40 -5.22 -1.86 19.59
N GLN A 41 -6.10 -0.95 19.17
CA GLN A 41 -7.36 -0.66 19.87
C GLN A 41 -8.30 -1.87 19.99
N ILE A 42 -8.29 -2.74 18.97
CA ILE A 42 -9.11 -3.96 18.97
C ILE A 42 -8.36 -5.21 19.46
N GLY A 43 -7.16 -5.06 20.04
CA GLY A 43 -6.41 -6.14 20.69
C GLY A 43 -5.75 -7.14 19.74
N VAL A 44 -5.53 -6.76 18.47
CA VAL A 44 -4.82 -7.58 17.47
C VAL A 44 -3.63 -6.84 16.85
N GLY A 45 -3.08 -5.89 17.57
CA GLY A 45 -1.89 -5.14 17.18
C GLY A 45 -0.61 -5.96 17.29
N GLY A 46 0.51 -5.32 16.96
CA GLY A 46 1.79 -6.00 16.80
C GLY A 46 2.23 -6.77 18.04
N GLU A 47 2.15 -6.16 19.22
CA GLU A 47 2.55 -6.81 20.48
C GLU A 47 1.63 -7.99 20.82
N ALA A 48 0.32 -7.82 20.77
CA ALA A 48 -0.65 -8.88 21.05
C ALA A 48 -0.49 -10.07 20.09
N MET A 49 -0.20 -9.80 18.82
CA MET A 49 0.08 -10.85 17.83
C MET A 49 1.40 -11.57 18.14
N ALA A 50 2.46 -10.83 18.45
CA ALA A 50 3.75 -11.43 18.81
C ALA A 50 3.67 -12.33 20.04
N GLN A 51 2.92 -11.94 21.09
CA GLN A 51 2.67 -12.76 22.28
C GLN A 51 1.96 -14.08 21.95
N ARG A 52 1.16 -14.10 20.87
CA ARG A 52 0.49 -15.30 20.35
C ARG A 52 1.34 -16.10 19.35
N GLY A 53 2.58 -15.67 19.09
CA GLY A 53 3.45 -16.26 18.07
C GLY A 53 2.95 -16.03 16.64
N LEU A 54 2.18 -14.96 16.42
CA LEU A 54 1.56 -14.61 15.16
C LEU A 54 2.10 -13.30 14.59
N PHE A 55 2.01 -13.13 13.27
CA PHE A 55 2.43 -11.91 12.58
C PHE A 55 1.49 -11.57 11.43
N TRP A 56 1.15 -10.28 11.28
CA TRP A 56 0.38 -9.79 10.14
C TRP A 56 1.25 -9.63 8.90
N LEU A 57 0.79 -10.17 7.78
CA LEU A 57 1.41 -9.99 6.46
C LEU A 57 0.44 -9.23 5.54
N THR A 58 0.89 -8.15 4.95
CA THR A 58 0.19 -7.53 3.82
C THR A 58 0.46 -8.35 2.56
N VAL A 59 -0.60 -8.83 1.93
CA VAL A 59 -0.52 -9.62 0.69
C VAL A 59 -0.65 -8.73 -0.54
N ARG A 60 -1.58 -7.77 -0.48
CA ARG A 60 -1.86 -6.81 -1.55
C ARG A 60 -2.29 -5.49 -0.96
N SER A 61 -2.08 -4.43 -1.72
CA SER A 61 -2.66 -3.12 -1.45
C SER A 61 -3.16 -2.49 -2.75
N ARG A 62 -4.23 -1.71 -2.67
CA ARG A 62 -4.69 -0.82 -3.73
C ARG A 62 -5.03 0.52 -3.10
N ILE A 63 -4.54 1.60 -3.68
CA ILE A 63 -4.85 2.96 -3.30
C ILE A 63 -5.35 3.72 -4.54
N ARG A 64 -6.44 4.47 -4.40
CA ARG A 64 -6.98 5.41 -5.37
C ARG A 64 -6.90 6.83 -4.84
N LEU A 65 -6.40 7.73 -5.65
CA LEU A 65 -6.25 9.14 -5.35
C LEU A 65 -7.16 9.96 -6.27
N TYR A 66 -8.20 10.54 -5.71
CA TYR A 66 -9.11 11.45 -6.41
C TYR A 66 -8.59 12.88 -6.39
N ALA A 67 -8.04 13.27 -5.24
CA ALA A 67 -7.32 14.52 -5.05
C ALA A 67 -6.21 14.33 -4.01
N ARG A 68 -5.18 15.16 -4.08
CA ARG A 68 -4.06 15.13 -3.14
C ARG A 68 -4.11 16.37 -2.24
N PRO A 69 -4.38 16.23 -0.93
CA PRO A 69 -4.40 17.34 -0.02
C PRO A 69 -3.06 18.07 0.00
N ALA A 70 -3.11 19.36 0.26
CA ALA A 70 -1.90 20.18 0.40
C ALA A 70 -1.18 19.88 1.71
N MET A 71 0.11 20.18 1.74
CA MET A 71 0.88 20.24 2.97
C MET A 71 0.16 21.09 4.02
N MET A 72 0.17 20.63 5.28
CA MET A 72 -0.51 21.24 6.43
C MET A 72 -2.05 21.28 6.34
N GLN A 73 -2.66 20.72 5.31
CA GLN A 73 -4.12 20.55 5.29
C GLN A 73 -4.53 19.42 6.24
N THR A 74 -5.56 19.68 7.05
CA THR A 74 -6.15 18.66 7.93
C THR A 74 -7.22 17.88 7.19
N VAL A 75 -7.15 16.55 7.27
CA VAL A 75 -8.10 15.61 6.68
C VAL A 75 -8.61 14.63 7.72
N THR A 76 -9.74 14.00 7.48
CA THR A 76 -10.25 12.90 8.27
C THR A 76 -9.86 11.59 7.65
N LEU A 77 -9.33 10.69 8.47
CA LEU A 77 -8.95 9.33 8.09
C LEU A 77 -9.87 8.33 8.78
N GLU A 78 -10.28 7.31 8.04
CA GLU A 78 -11.06 6.20 8.57
C GLU A 78 -10.44 4.88 8.11
N THR A 79 -10.48 3.85 8.97
CA THR A 79 -10.16 2.47 8.58
C THR A 79 -11.00 1.48 9.34
N TRP A 80 -11.34 0.37 8.69
CA TRP A 80 -12.09 -0.74 9.29
C TRP A 80 -11.67 -2.08 8.67
N PRO A 81 -11.71 -3.16 9.45
CA PRO A 81 -11.55 -4.52 8.93
C PRO A 81 -12.80 -4.92 8.14
N GLY A 82 -12.61 -5.66 7.07
CA GLY A 82 -13.67 -6.19 6.23
C GLY A 82 -13.78 -7.71 6.31
N ALA A 83 -14.35 -8.29 5.28
CA ALA A 83 -14.61 -9.73 5.20
C ALA A 83 -13.36 -10.58 5.44
N VAL A 84 -13.54 -11.70 6.12
CA VAL A 84 -12.52 -12.72 6.39
C VAL A 84 -12.79 -13.93 5.50
N GLU A 85 -11.83 -14.30 4.67
CA GLU A 85 -11.87 -15.47 3.79
C GLU A 85 -10.79 -16.46 4.24
N ASN A 86 -11.10 -17.34 5.19
CA ASN A 86 -10.19 -18.34 5.75
C ASN A 86 -8.81 -17.79 6.10
N LEU A 87 -7.84 -17.83 5.17
CA LEU A 87 -6.45 -17.41 5.38
C LEU A 87 -6.19 -15.92 5.08
N ARG A 88 -7.22 -15.15 4.74
CA ARG A 88 -7.09 -13.75 4.34
C ARG A 88 -8.23 -12.91 4.88
N CYS A 89 -7.96 -11.63 5.06
CA CYS A 89 -8.98 -10.63 5.35
C CYS A 89 -8.69 -9.34 4.59
N GLU A 90 -9.73 -8.56 4.41
CA GLU A 90 -9.64 -7.22 3.82
C GLU A 90 -9.59 -6.16 4.93
N ARG A 91 -9.04 -5.00 4.60
CA ARG A 91 -9.14 -3.79 5.39
C ARG A 91 -9.30 -2.61 4.45
N PHE A 92 -10.18 -1.70 4.80
CA PHE A 92 -10.58 -0.56 3.99
C PHE A 92 -10.17 0.75 4.64
N TYR A 93 -9.99 1.78 3.82
CA TYR A 93 -9.52 3.09 4.24
C TYR A 93 -10.19 4.19 3.43
N THR A 94 -10.49 5.31 4.07
CA THR A 94 -10.87 6.55 3.39
C THR A 94 -10.10 7.74 3.95
N MET A 95 -9.86 8.71 3.08
CA MET A 95 -9.33 10.03 3.42
C MET A 95 -10.28 11.08 2.88
N LYS A 96 -10.79 11.96 3.75
CA LYS A 96 -11.78 12.98 3.40
C LYS A 96 -11.35 14.37 3.86
N HIS A 97 -11.76 15.40 3.14
CA HIS A 97 -11.75 16.79 3.62
C HIS A 97 -13.18 17.32 3.63
N GLY A 98 -13.75 17.52 4.83
CA GLY A 98 -15.18 17.67 4.99
C GLY A 98 -15.93 16.46 4.44
N GLN A 99 -16.83 16.68 3.49
CA GLN A 99 -17.57 15.59 2.82
C GLN A 99 -16.88 15.07 1.54
N THR A 100 -15.79 15.70 1.13
CA THR A 100 -15.12 15.34 -0.13
C THR A 100 -14.16 14.18 0.09
N LEU A 101 -14.38 13.07 -0.62
CA LEU A 101 -13.46 11.93 -0.67
C LEU A 101 -12.22 12.32 -1.49
N LEU A 102 -11.05 12.24 -0.86
CA LEU A 102 -9.75 12.55 -1.48
C LEU A 102 -9.01 11.29 -1.91
N ALA A 103 -9.09 10.24 -1.09
CA ALA A 103 -8.48 8.96 -1.39
C ALA A 103 -9.25 7.82 -0.71
N GLU A 104 -9.15 6.65 -1.30
CA GLU A 104 -9.58 5.39 -0.69
C GLU A 104 -8.53 4.32 -0.91
N ALA A 105 -8.51 3.32 -0.03
CA ALA A 105 -7.62 2.20 -0.21
C ALA A 105 -8.25 0.90 0.31
N ARG A 106 -7.68 -0.20 -0.17
CA ARG A 106 -7.97 -1.55 0.30
C ARG A 106 -6.68 -2.33 0.42
N THR A 107 -6.52 -3.03 1.53
CA THR A 107 -5.40 -3.96 1.73
C THR A 107 -5.93 -5.35 2.04
N GLN A 108 -5.25 -6.36 1.53
CA GLN A 108 -5.49 -7.75 1.86
C GLN A 108 -4.38 -8.26 2.77
N TRP A 109 -4.77 -8.88 3.88
CA TRP A 109 -3.88 -9.36 4.91
C TRP A 109 -3.97 -10.88 5.09
N ALA A 110 -2.90 -11.47 5.57
CA ALA A 110 -2.84 -12.83 6.07
C ALA A 110 -2.17 -12.84 7.44
N VAL A 111 -2.37 -13.90 8.21
CA VAL A 111 -1.69 -14.13 9.48
C VAL A 111 -0.70 -15.28 9.31
N LEU A 112 0.54 -15.07 9.72
CA LEU A 112 1.60 -16.07 9.73
C LEU A 112 1.81 -16.60 11.16
N ASP A 113 1.83 -17.90 11.33
CA ASP A 113 2.39 -18.55 12.50
C ASP A 113 3.92 -18.52 12.40
N LEU A 114 4.57 -17.86 13.36
CA LEU A 114 6.03 -17.66 13.34
C LEU A 114 6.79 -18.96 13.54
N ALA A 115 6.27 -19.90 14.35
CA ALA A 115 6.91 -21.18 14.61
C ALA A 115 6.83 -22.11 13.40
N GLY A 116 5.62 -22.24 12.83
CA GLY A 116 5.37 -23.11 11.68
C GLY A 116 5.69 -22.46 10.32
N LYS A 117 5.98 -21.17 10.28
CA LYS A 117 6.25 -20.37 9.06
C LYS A 117 5.17 -20.58 7.99
N ARG A 118 3.92 -20.65 8.40
CA ARG A 118 2.77 -20.92 7.52
C ARG A 118 1.60 -19.99 7.83
N PRO A 119 0.77 -19.67 6.82
CA PRO A 119 -0.47 -18.95 7.04
C PRO A 119 -1.44 -19.76 7.91
N VAL A 120 -2.18 -19.06 8.77
CA VAL A 120 -3.22 -19.63 9.64
C VAL A 120 -4.55 -18.93 9.38
N PRO A 121 -5.70 -19.55 9.75
CA PRO A 121 -7.01 -18.93 9.64
C PRO A 121 -7.08 -17.61 10.39
N VAL A 122 -7.66 -16.59 9.76
CA VAL A 122 -7.72 -15.22 10.30
C VAL A 122 -8.88 -15.05 11.29
N ALA A 123 -10.02 -15.70 11.07
CA ALA A 123 -11.21 -15.51 11.89
C ALA A 123 -10.96 -15.68 13.40
N PRO A 124 -10.19 -16.70 13.89
CA PRO A 124 -9.88 -16.84 15.30
C PRO A 124 -8.91 -15.80 15.88
N VAL A 125 -8.34 -14.95 15.03
CA VAL A 125 -7.43 -13.88 15.45
C VAL A 125 -8.19 -12.70 16.01
N TYR A 126 -9.32 -12.36 15.38
CA TYR A 126 -10.17 -11.26 15.83
C TYR A 126 -10.93 -11.62 17.12
N PRO A 127 -11.17 -10.62 17.99
CA PRO A 127 -12.06 -10.80 19.13
C PRO A 127 -13.45 -11.23 18.67
N PRO A 128 -14.10 -12.20 19.35
CA PRO A 128 -15.41 -12.73 18.93
C PRO A 128 -16.53 -11.69 18.98
N GLU A 129 -16.37 -10.64 19.78
CA GLU A 129 -17.31 -9.52 19.87
C GLU A 129 -17.12 -8.45 18.78
N LEU A 130 -16.09 -8.55 17.95
CA LEU A 130 -15.86 -7.61 16.84
C LEU A 130 -16.82 -7.89 15.69
N ILE A 131 -17.74 -6.97 15.45
CA ILE A 131 -18.64 -7.02 14.30
C ILE A 131 -17.95 -6.35 13.13
N LEU A 132 -17.66 -7.14 12.07
CA LEU A 132 -17.02 -6.62 10.87
C LEU A 132 -18.03 -5.81 10.05
N PRO A 133 -17.72 -4.56 9.64
CA PRO A 133 -18.57 -3.80 8.74
C PRO A 133 -18.67 -4.46 7.36
N GLU A 134 -19.88 -4.41 6.75
CA GLU A 134 -20.11 -4.90 5.39
C GLU A 134 -19.68 -3.88 4.31
N GLU A 135 -19.51 -2.62 4.71
CA GLU A 135 -19.13 -1.54 3.79
C GLU A 135 -17.77 -1.80 3.17
N THR A 136 -17.70 -1.64 1.86
CA THR A 136 -16.46 -1.76 1.07
C THR A 136 -16.17 -0.46 0.33
N VAL A 137 -14.90 -0.21 0.08
CA VAL A 137 -14.42 0.89 -0.77
C VAL A 137 -13.29 0.39 -1.66
N CYS A 138 -12.88 1.16 -2.64
CA CYS A 138 -11.81 0.78 -3.57
C CYS A 138 -12.11 -0.54 -4.28
N ASP A 139 -13.35 -0.72 -4.70
CA ASP A 139 -13.91 -1.98 -5.24
C ASP A 139 -13.25 -2.43 -6.55
N GLY A 140 -13.62 -3.66 -6.94
CA GLY A 140 -13.15 -4.35 -8.12
C GLY A 140 -12.08 -5.41 -7.80
N ALA A 141 -11.96 -6.42 -8.65
CA ALA A 141 -10.95 -7.47 -8.48
C ALA A 141 -9.53 -6.90 -8.56
N TYR A 142 -8.61 -7.47 -7.79
CA TYR A 142 -7.18 -7.18 -7.96
C TYR A 142 -6.70 -7.66 -9.34
N ALA A 143 -5.86 -6.87 -9.98
CA ALA A 143 -5.32 -7.20 -11.29
C ALA A 143 -4.51 -8.51 -11.25
N PRO A 144 -4.63 -9.38 -12.25
CA PRO A 144 -3.80 -10.58 -12.32
C PRO A 144 -2.41 -10.22 -12.83
N LEU A 145 -1.57 -9.59 -12.00
CA LEU A 145 -0.20 -9.16 -12.36
C LEU A 145 0.67 -10.37 -12.72
N ARG A 146 0.44 -10.94 -13.91
CA ARG A 146 1.18 -12.08 -14.46
C ARG A 146 2.37 -11.60 -15.28
N GLY A 147 3.41 -12.42 -15.30
CA GLY A 147 4.66 -12.11 -15.99
C GLY A 147 5.47 -11.01 -15.28
N VAL A 148 6.69 -10.86 -15.73
CA VAL A 148 7.64 -9.84 -15.27
C VAL A 148 7.89 -8.90 -16.43
N PRO A 149 7.87 -7.57 -16.24
CA PRO A 149 8.30 -6.62 -17.25
C PRO A 149 9.73 -6.93 -17.72
N GLU A 150 10.02 -6.71 -18.99
CA GLU A 150 11.32 -7.07 -19.59
C GLU A 150 12.40 -6.01 -19.30
N ASP A 151 12.01 -4.72 -19.27
CA ASP A 151 12.96 -3.61 -19.17
C ASP A 151 13.47 -3.44 -17.73
N GLU A 152 14.70 -3.82 -17.46
CA GLU A 152 15.41 -3.47 -16.23
C GLU A 152 15.78 -1.97 -16.29
N VAL A 153 15.30 -1.19 -15.32
CA VAL A 153 15.53 0.27 -15.27
C VAL A 153 16.58 0.65 -14.24
N CYS A 154 16.72 -0.12 -13.18
CA CYS A 154 17.78 0.03 -12.20
C CYS A 154 17.89 -1.20 -11.31
N ARG A 155 18.94 -1.23 -10.48
CA ARG A 155 19.11 -2.19 -9.38
C ARG A 155 19.03 -1.47 -8.04
N TYR A 156 18.52 -2.15 -7.06
CA TYR A 156 18.36 -1.65 -5.71
C TYR A 156 18.86 -2.66 -4.70
N THR A 157 19.75 -2.26 -3.81
CA THR A 157 20.16 -3.08 -2.67
C THR A 157 19.30 -2.73 -1.47
N VAL A 158 18.65 -3.72 -0.86
CA VAL A 158 17.84 -3.53 0.36
C VAL A 158 18.75 -3.08 1.50
N ARG A 159 18.41 -1.96 2.13
CA ARG A 159 19.20 -1.32 3.19
C ARG A 159 18.55 -1.53 4.54
N SER A 160 19.31 -1.36 5.61
CA SER A 160 18.83 -1.44 6.99
C SER A 160 17.64 -0.50 7.27
N VAL A 161 17.60 0.68 6.65
CA VAL A 161 16.51 1.66 6.78
C VAL A 161 15.23 1.26 6.05
N ASP A 162 15.27 0.26 5.20
CA ASP A 162 14.12 -0.25 4.46
C ASP A 162 13.37 -1.34 5.24
N LEU A 163 13.92 -1.82 6.38
CA LEU A 163 13.37 -2.95 7.13
C LEU A 163 12.25 -2.54 8.10
N ASP A 164 11.33 -3.45 8.33
CA ASP A 164 10.30 -3.36 9.37
C ASP A 164 10.67 -4.20 10.61
N LEU A 165 9.72 -4.30 11.56
CA LEU A 165 9.86 -5.09 12.78
C LEU A 165 10.08 -6.59 12.54
N GLY A 166 9.69 -7.10 11.36
CA GLY A 166 9.92 -8.48 10.93
C GLY A 166 11.29 -8.72 10.32
N CYS A 167 12.19 -7.73 10.33
CA CYS A 167 13.48 -7.75 9.66
C CYS A 167 13.39 -8.01 8.14
N HIS A 168 12.25 -7.69 7.53
CA HIS A 168 12.04 -7.74 6.09
C HIS A 168 11.83 -6.33 5.54
N MET A 169 12.02 -6.17 4.23
CA MET A 169 11.74 -4.90 3.57
C MET A 169 10.27 -4.50 3.79
N ASN A 170 10.05 -3.31 4.34
CA ASN A 170 8.75 -2.74 4.65
C ASN A 170 7.90 -2.55 3.38
N ASN A 171 6.59 -2.77 3.49
CA ASN A 171 5.67 -2.65 2.36
C ASN A 171 5.71 -1.25 1.71
N VAL A 172 5.86 -0.20 2.51
CA VAL A 172 5.97 1.17 2.02
C VAL A 172 7.34 1.39 1.36
N ALA A 173 8.41 0.77 1.85
CA ALA A 173 9.75 0.85 1.24
C ALA A 173 9.75 0.27 -0.18
N TYR A 174 9.03 -0.84 -0.44
CA TYR A 174 8.83 -1.33 -1.81
C TYR A 174 8.18 -0.29 -2.71
N VAL A 175 7.17 0.43 -2.22
CA VAL A 175 6.49 1.48 -2.98
C VAL A 175 7.44 2.65 -3.27
N TRP A 176 8.21 3.11 -2.27
CA TRP A 176 9.23 4.13 -2.47
C TRP A 176 10.25 3.73 -3.53
N MET A 177 10.77 2.51 -3.43
CA MET A 177 11.74 1.95 -4.38
C MET A 177 11.19 1.94 -5.81
N LEU A 178 9.97 1.41 -6.01
CA LEU A 178 9.35 1.32 -7.34
C LEU A 178 9.07 2.71 -7.91
N LEU A 179 8.49 3.62 -7.13
CA LEU A 179 8.15 4.97 -7.56
C LEU A 179 9.40 5.83 -7.81
N GLY A 180 10.49 5.59 -7.09
CA GLY A 180 11.77 6.27 -7.29
C GLY A 180 12.41 6.06 -8.68
N THR A 181 11.85 5.18 -9.51
CA THR A 181 12.29 4.98 -10.90
C THR A 181 11.64 5.94 -11.90
N PHE A 182 10.75 6.82 -11.44
CA PHE A 182 10.03 7.76 -12.30
C PHE A 182 10.45 9.21 -12.04
N PRO A 183 10.42 10.07 -13.06
CA PRO A 183 10.50 11.50 -12.85
C PRO A 183 9.25 12.02 -12.12
N SER A 184 9.40 13.11 -11.36
CA SER A 184 8.31 13.67 -10.54
C SER A 184 7.03 13.98 -11.34
N ALA A 185 7.17 14.46 -12.57
CA ALA A 185 6.03 14.72 -13.46
C ALA A 185 5.13 13.49 -13.69
N GLU A 186 5.70 12.29 -13.77
CA GLU A 186 4.92 11.05 -13.88
C GLU A 186 4.24 10.69 -12.55
N LEU A 187 4.91 10.93 -11.42
CA LEU A 187 4.35 10.67 -10.10
C LEU A 187 3.11 11.53 -9.82
N HIS A 188 3.09 12.77 -10.29
CA HIS A 188 1.94 13.66 -10.14
C HIS A 188 0.67 13.16 -10.86
N ARG A 189 0.85 12.32 -11.87
CA ARG A 189 -0.25 11.78 -12.69
C ARG A 189 -0.87 10.51 -12.14
N ILE A 190 -0.25 9.88 -11.15
CA ILE A 190 -0.76 8.62 -10.57
C ILE A 190 -2.13 8.86 -9.94
N ARG A 191 -3.10 8.01 -10.33
CA ARG A 191 -4.46 7.97 -9.79
C ARG A 191 -4.76 6.70 -9.02
N GLU A 192 -4.12 5.60 -9.38
CA GLU A 192 -4.24 4.34 -8.66
C GLU A 192 -2.90 3.62 -8.66
N MET A 193 -2.58 3.00 -7.53
CA MET A 193 -1.49 2.03 -7.42
C MET A 193 -2.00 0.77 -6.77
N GLU A 194 -1.75 -0.36 -7.42
CA GLU A 194 -1.98 -1.68 -6.86
C GLU A 194 -0.64 -2.39 -6.69
N THR A 195 -0.42 -3.00 -5.53
CA THR A 195 0.85 -3.67 -5.20
C THR A 195 0.58 -5.07 -4.67
N HIS A 196 1.30 -6.07 -5.18
CA HIS A 196 1.27 -7.46 -4.74
C HIS A 196 2.62 -7.83 -4.12
N TYR A 197 2.65 -8.09 -2.84
CA TYR A 197 3.83 -8.53 -2.10
C TYR A 197 3.92 -10.05 -2.17
N ARG A 198 5.00 -10.59 -2.74
CA ARG A 198 5.09 -12.01 -3.09
C ARG A 198 6.18 -12.76 -2.33
N ARG A 199 7.33 -12.13 -2.14
CA ARG A 199 8.46 -12.70 -1.43
C ARG A 199 9.10 -11.66 -0.52
N PRO A 200 9.42 -11.99 0.73
CA PRO A 200 10.16 -11.08 1.60
C PRO A 200 11.55 -10.83 1.03
N CYS A 201 12.05 -9.62 1.25
CA CYS A 201 13.44 -9.25 0.96
C CYS A 201 14.15 -8.87 2.24
N PHE A 202 15.43 -9.20 2.32
CA PHE A 202 16.28 -9.01 3.49
C PHE A 202 17.38 -8.01 3.17
N GLU A 203 17.98 -7.44 4.23
CA GLU A 203 19.13 -6.54 4.10
C GLU A 203 20.24 -7.16 3.25
N GLY A 204 20.80 -6.35 2.36
CA GLY A 204 21.88 -6.75 1.44
C GLY A 204 21.42 -7.46 0.17
N GLU A 205 20.18 -7.91 0.07
CA GLU A 205 19.66 -8.50 -1.17
C GLU A 205 19.57 -7.46 -2.29
N MET A 206 19.98 -7.86 -3.47
CA MET A 206 19.88 -7.02 -4.68
C MET A 206 18.61 -7.35 -5.47
N LEU A 207 17.89 -6.31 -5.86
CA LEU A 207 16.66 -6.38 -6.63
C LEU A 207 16.85 -5.70 -7.99
N SER A 208 16.50 -6.41 -9.08
CA SER A 208 16.32 -5.84 -10.41
C SER A 208 14.94 -5.20 -10.50
N ILE A 209 14.88 -3.88 -10.68
CA ILE A 209 13.61 -3.17 -10.84
C ILE A 209 13.29 -3.07 -12.32
N ARG A 210 12.11 -3.56 -12.67
CA ARG A 210 11.65 -3.68 -14.04
C ARG A 210 10.32 -2.98 -14.25
N ARG A 211 10.11 -2.41 -15.43
CA ARG A 211 8.84 -1.79 -15.79
C ARG A 211 8.51 -1.95 -17.25
N ARG A 212 7.22 -1.85 -17.57
CA ARG A 212 6.76 -1.74 -18.96
C ARG A 212 5.53 -0.81 -18.99
N ARG A 213 5.40 -0.06 -20.07
CA ARG A 213 4.22 0.76 -20.32
C ARG A 213 3.01 -0.14 -20.58
N THR A 214 1.84 0.25 -20.05
CA THR A 214 0.53 -0.32 -20.33
C THR A 214 -0.35 0.77 -20.95
N GLU A 215 -1.53 0.43 -21.40
CA GLU A 215 -2.49 1.39 -21.95
C GLU A 215 -2.80 2.51 -20.95
N ASP A 216 -3.03 2.16 -19.68
CA ASP A 216 -3.48 3.08 -18.64
C ASP A 216 -2.35 3.55 -17.69
N GLY A 217 -1.10 3.18 -17.94
CA GLY A 217 -0.01 3.51 -17.03
C GLY A 217 1.18 2.58 -17.12
N TRP A 218 1.53 1.87 -16.01
CA TRP A 218 2.76 1.08 -15.93
C TRP A 218 2.56 -0.20 -15.13
N GLN A 219 3.12 -1.30 -15.61
CA GLN A 219 3.38 -2.48 -14.80
C GLN A 219 4.83 -2.45 -14.31
N LEU A 220 5.04 -2.78 -13.05
CA LEU A 220 6.31 -2.78 -12.36
C LEU A 220 6.56 -4.13 -11.69
N ALA A 221 7.81 -4.48 -11.52
CA ALA A 221 8.23 -5.61 -10.69
C ALA A 221 9.61 -5.36 -10.11
N ALA A 222 9.85 -5.84 -8.89
CA ALA A 222 11.19 -6.06 -8.37
C ALA A 222 11.47 -7.55 -8.30
N VAL A 223 12.59 -7.96 -8.88
CA VAL A 223 12.99 -9.37 -9.07
C VAL A 223 14.28 -9.61 -8.33
N LYS A 224 14.30 -10.65 -7.51
CA LYS A 224 15.50 -11.10 -6.77
C LYS A 224 16.52 -11.73 -7.74
N GLU A 225 17.77 -11.84 -7.34
CA GLU A 225 18.79 -12.55 -8.12
C GLU A 225 18.44 -14.02 -8.40
N SER A 226 17.62 -14.63 -7.53
CA SER A 226 17.06 -15.98 -7.75
C SER A 226 16.07 -16.07 -8.92
N GLY A 227 15.65 -14.93 -9.50
CA GLY A 227 14.61 -14.87 -10.52
C GLY A 227 13.18 -14.77 -9.92
N GLU A 228 13.01 -14.89 -8.60
CA GLU A 228 11.70 -14.75 -7.97
C GLU A 228 11.25 -13.27 -7.93
N THR A 229 9.98 -13.04 -8.23
CA THR A 229 9.40 -11.71 -8.08
C THR A 229 9.11 -11.42 -6.61
N ALA A 230 9.77 -10.42 -6.03
CA ALA A 230 9.55 -9.97 -4.67
C ALA A 230 8.24 -9.17 -4.55
N VAL A 231 8.06 -8.20 -5.44
CA VAL A 231 6.87 -7.35 -5.52
C VAL A 231 6.50 -7.09 -6.97
N ALA A 232 5.21 -7.01 -7.26
CA ALA A 232 4.70 -6.55 -8.56
C ALA A 232 3.67 -5.45 -8.32
N ALA A 233 3.63 -4.44 -9.20
CA ALA A 233 2.69 -3.35 -9.08
C ALA A 233 2.09 -2.93 -10.43
N LEU A 234 0.91 -2.32 -10.36
CA LEU A 234 0.25 -1.65 -11.47
C LEU A 234 0.02 -0.20 -11.06
N LEU A 235 0.49 0.72 -11.87
CA LEU A 235 0.16 2.13 -11.76
C LEU A 235 -0.85 2.49 -12.84
N ARG A 236 -1.92 3.22 -12.46
CA ARG A 236 -2.79 3.91 -13.40
C ARG A 236 -2.59 5.40 -13.27
N THR A 237 -2.41 6.04 -14.40
CA THR A 237 -2.17 7.49 -14.48
C THR A 237 -3.39 8.19 -15.09
N ALA A 238 -3.56 9.48 -14.78
CA ALA A 238 -4.50 10.30 -15.55
C ALA A 238 -4.13 10.25 -17.05
N ALA A 239 -5.15 10.20 -17.91
CA ALA A 239 -4.93 10.35 -19.35
C ALA A 239 -4.11 11.60 -19.61
N ASP A 240 -3.27 11.57 -20.65
CA ASP A 240 -2.61 12.79 -21.13
C ASP A 240 -3.71 13.80 -21.43
N ALA A 241 -3.71 14.92 -20.73
CA ALA A 241 -4.45 16.08 -21.23
C ALA A 241 -3.90 16.32 -22.64
N ALA A 242 -4.74 16.11 -23.66
CA ALA A 242 -4.35 16.19 -25.05
C ALA A 242 -3.36 17.35 -25.23
N ALA A 243 -2.21 17.05 -25.84
CA ALA A 243 -1.26 18.05 -26.32
C ALA A 243 -1.96 18.85 -27.47
N GLY A 244 -2.81 19.76 -27.07
CA GLY A 244 -3.65 20.56 -27.95
C GLY A 244 -3.89 21.90 -27.32
N ALA A 245 -2.91 22.79 -27.45
CA ALA A 245 -3.05 24.25 -27.50
C ALA A 245 -1.69 24.92 -27.23
N ALA A 246 -0.76 24.78 -28.14
CA ALA A 246 0.37 25.69 -28.28
C ALA A 246 0.64 25.92 -29.77
N GLU A 247 -0.33 26.51 -30.44
CA GLU A 247 -0.09 27.29 -31.63
C GLU A 247 -1.03 28.50 -31.51
N ASN A 248 -0.50 29.62 -31.12
CA ASN A 248 -0.76 30.88 -31.80
C ASN A 248 0.05 32.04 -31.22
N PRO A 249 0.34 33.02 -32.06
CA PRO A 249 1.64 33.57 -32.38
C PRO A 249 2.04 34.71 -31.46
#